data_c8faa023aeb45023f157984d39872309
#
_entry.id   c8faa023aeb45023f157984d39872309
#
_cell.length_a   1.000
_cell.length_b   1.000
_cell.length_c   1.000
_cell.angle_alpha   90.00
_cell.angle_beta   90.00
_cell.angle_gamma   90.00
#
_symmetry.space_group_name_H-M   'P 1'
#
loop_
_entity.id
_entity.type
_entity.pdbx_description
1 polymer ?
#
loop_
_entity_poly.entity_id
_entity_poly.type
_entity_poly.pdbx_seq_one_letter_code
_entity_poly.pdbx_strand_id
1 'polypeptide(L)'
;AVTYNTVPDHPHKASALLVFPDVESCCRAVTVLKQQPVSAVELLDRRSLRSVQNKPGMPEWVKGLSDSACALLIESRAASQSLLHEQLQLIMASIADFPLEKQVDFSEDPAVYNLLWKIRKDTFPAVGAVRQTGTTVIIEDVTFPIEQLAEGVNRLLALFDKHSYDEAIIFGHALEGNLHFVFTQGFDSAAEKARYEAFMQDVAHLEAVEFGGSLKAEHGTGRNMAPFVELEWGHDAYQLMWQIKRLLDPQGILNPDVILSDDPQIHLKNLKPLPAADEIVDKCIECGFCEPVCPSKGLTLSPRQRIVIWRDIQAKKRAGIDTFELEAA
;
A
#
# COMPACT_ATOMS: atom_id res chain seq x y z
N ALA A 1 -27.94 -3.36 1.68
CA ALA A 1 -27.31 -4.50 2.33
C ALA A 1 -26.68 -5.39 1.25
N VAL A 2 -25.50 -5.94 1.52
CA VAL A 2 -24.78 -6.85 0.62
C VAL A 2 -24.60 -8.18 1.34
N THR A 3 -24.79 -9.28 0.63
CA THR A 3 -24.53 -10.63 1.13
C THR A 3 -23.29 -11.17 0.43
N TYR A 4 -22.32 -11.66 1.20
CA TYR A 4 -21.10 -12.26 0.68
C TYR A 4 -21.10 -13.76 0.94
N ASN A 5 -20.62 -14.52 -0.04
CA ASN A 5 -20.20 -15.89 0.18
C ASN A 5 -18.83 -15.88 0.86
N THR A 6 -18.70 -16.59 1.96
CA THR A 6 -17.44 -16.71 2.70
C THR A 6 -16.82 -18.09 2.50
N VAL A 7 -15.53 -18.19 2.75
CA VAL A 7 -14.80 -19.48 2.77
C VAL A 7 -14.50 -19.88 4.22
N PRO A 8 -14.31 -21.18 4.51
CA PRO A 8 -13.91 -21.63 5.84
C PRO A 8 -12.54 -21.05 6.25
N ASP A 9 -12.42 -20.62 7.51
CA ASP A 9 -11.13 -20.31 8.10
C ASP A 9 -10.47 -21.61 8.60
N HIS A 10 -9.64 -22.19 7.76
CA HIS A 10 -9.01 -23.48 8.06
C HIS A 10 -7.93 -23.33 9.15
N PRO A 11 -7.88 -24.26 10.13
CA PRO A 11 -7.01 -24.15 11.30
C PRO A 11 -5.53 -24.43 11.02
N HIS A 12 -5.22 -25.28 10.04
CA HIS A 12 -3.86 -25.65 9.69
C HIS A 12 -3.34 -24.70 8.62
N LYS A 13 -2.23 -24.03 8.88
CA LYS A 13 -1.62 -23.09 7.94
C LYS A 13 -0.10 -23.15 7.99
N ALA A 14 0.52 -22.84 6.87
CA ALA A 14 1.94 -22.64 6.76
C ALA A 14 2.24 -21.43 5.87
N SER A 15 3.35 -20.74 6.14
CA SER A 15 3.83 -19.65 5.30
C SER A 15 5.29 -19.85 4.94
N ALA A 16 5.65 -19.40 3.74
CA ALA A 16 7.01 -19.38 3.19
C ALA A 16 7.35 -18.01 2.66
N LEU A 17 8.65 -17.69 2.55
CA LEU A 17 9.12 -16.50 1.84
C LEU A 17 10.14 -16.92 0.79
N LEU A 18 9.82 -16.68 -0.46
CA LEU A 18 10.66 -17.00 -1.62
C LEU A 18 11.16 -15.70 -2.22
N VAL A 19 12.46 -15.58 -2.39
CA VAL A 19 13.09 -14.40 -2.99
C VAL A 19 13.65 -14.78 -4.35
N PHE A 20 13.18 -14.08 -5.37
CA PHE A 20 13.59 -14.23 -6.76
C PHE A 20 14.65 -13.18 -7.10
N PRO A 21 15.52 -13.44 -8.09
CA PRO A 21 16.58 -12.51 -8.48
C PRO A 21 16.05 -11.23 -9.16
N ASP A 22 14.81 -11.27 -9.66
CA ASP A 22 14.20 -10.16 -10.39
C ASP A 22 12.67 -10.21 -10.34
N VAL A 23 12.06 -9.08 -10.73
CA VAL A 23 10.60 -8.90 -10.79
C VAL A 23 9.95 -9.84 -11.81
N GLU A 24 10.61 -10.08 -12.95
CA GLU A 24 10.08 -10.93 -14.01
C GLU A 24 9.87 -12.37 -13.51
N SER A 25 10.91 -12.97 -12.93
CA SER A 25 10.84 -14.33 -12.35
C SER A 25 9.80 -14.40 -11.23
N CYS A 26 9.76 -13.38 -10.37
CA CYS A 26 8.82 -13.27 -9.26
C CYS A 26 7.35 -13.27 -9.75
N CYS A 27 7.01 -12.38 -10.68
CA CYS A 27 5.63 -12.25 -11.19
C CYS A 27 5.21 -13.45 -12.05
N ARG A 28 6.12 -14.06 -12.81
CA ARG A 28 5.83 -15.32 -13.51
C ARG A 28 5.50 -16.45 -12.53
N ALA A 29 6.17 -16.53 -11.39
CA ALA A 29 5.82 -17.49 -10.35
C ALA A 29 4.40 -17.24 -9.80
N VAL A 30 3.94 -15.99 -9.69
CA VAL A 30 2.56 -15.67 -9.28
C VAL A 30 1.53 -16.28 -10.24
N THR A 31 1.76 -16.20 -11.55
CA THR A 31 0.87 -16.77 -12.57
C THR A 31 0.71 -18.29 -12.39
N VAL A 32 1.78 -18.97 -12.03
CA VAL A 32 1.76 -20.41 -11.73
C VAL A 32 1.06 -20.69 -10.39
N LEU A 33 1.41 -19.92 -9.35
CA LEU A 33 0.85 -20.06 -8.00
C LEU A 33 -0.66 -19.81 -7.95
N LYS A 34 -1.21 -18.99 -8.82
CA LYS A 34 -2.67 -18.76 -8.92
C LYS A 34 -3.46 -20.03 -9.19
N GLN A 35 -2.86 -21.04 -9.80
CA GLN A 35 -3.48 -22.34 -10.08
C GLN A 35 -3.23 -23.35 -8.95
N GLN A 36 -2.54 -22.97 -7.90
CA GLN A 36 -2.20 -23.84 -6.77
C GLN A 36 -3.09 -23.56 -5.54
N PRO A 37 -3.14 -24.48 -4.57
CA PRO A 37 -3.93 -24.32 -3.36
C PRO A 37 -3.28 -23.34 -2.38
N VAL A 38 -3.06 -22.11 -2.80
CA VAL A 38 -2.55 -21.00 -1.98
C VAL A 38 -3.72 -20.19 -1.43
N SER A 39 -3.58 -19.68 -0.20
CA SER A 39 -4.57 -18.82 0.45
C SER A 39 -4.20 -17.35 0.35
N ALA A 40 -2.92 -17.05 0.22
CA ALA A 40 -2.40 -15.70 -0.01
C ALA A 40 -1.02 -15.75 -0.69
N VAL A 41 -0.77 -14.80 -1.57
CA VAL A 41 0.56 -14.54 -2.16
C VAL A 41 0.78 -13.04 -2.16
N GLU A 42 1.72 -12.59 -1.35
CA GLU A 42 2.07 -11.18 -1.20
C GLU A 42 3.41 -10.88 -1.89
N LEU A 43 3.39 -9.93 -2.81
CA LEU A 43 4.61 -9.45 -3.47
C LEU A 43 5.27 -8.37 -2.61
N LEU A 44 6.60 -8.38 -2.57
CA LEU A 44 7.46 -7.39 -1.93
C LEU A 44 8.61 -7.07 -2.87
N ASP A 45 8.70 -5.87 -3.38
CA ASP A 45 9.85 -5.44 -4.17
C ASP A 45 11.11 -5.26 -3.30
N ARG A 46 12.27 -5.07 -3.93
CA ARG A 46 13.54 -4.89 -3.20
C ARG A 46 13.52 -3.68 -2.27
N ARG A 47 12.88 -2.59 -2.68
CA ARG A 47 12.78 -1.37 -1.89
C ARG A 47 11.94 -1.61 -0.64
N SER A 48 10.86 -2.39 -0.73
CA SER A 48 10.05 -2.86 0.41
C SER A 48 10.88 -3.64 1.42
N LEU A 49 11.64 -4.64 0.95
CA LEU A 49 12.53 -5.43 1.81
C LEU A 49 13.62 -4.57 2.46
N ARG A 50 14.20 -3.63 1.70
CA ARG A 50 15.22 -2.69 2.19
C ARG A 50 14.67 -1.79 3.28
N SER A 51 13.42 -1.35 3.19
CA SER A 51 12.78 -0.47 4.17
C SER A 51 12.71 -1.08 5.57
N VAL A 52 12.66 -2.40 5.67
CA VAL A 52 12.55 -3.14 6.94
C VAL A 52 13.85 -3.82 7.39
N GLN A 53 14.87 -3.91 6.55
CA GLN A 53 16.08 -4.72 6.78
C GLN A 53 16.85 -4.40 8.07
N ASN A 54 16.72 -3.19 8.60
CA ASN A 54 17.39 -2.74 9.84
C ASN A 54 16.48 -2.80 11.07
N LYS A 55 15.25 -3.30 10.95
CA LYS A 55 14.33 -3.39 12.09
C LYS A 55 14.71 -4.54 13.02
N PRO A 56 14.46 -4.42 14.34
CA PRO A 56 14.71 -5.50 15.28
C PRO A 56 13.96 -6.78 14.89
N GLY A 57 14.69 -7.90 14.88
CA GLY A 57 14.15 -9.22 14.54
C GLY A 57 14.15 -9.54 13.05
N MET A 58 14.63 -8.64 12.17
CA MET A 58 14.79 -8.95 10.76
C MET A 58 16.00 -9.87 10.54
N PRO A 59 15.87 -10.91 9.68
CA PRO A 59 16.97 -11.78 9.35
C PRO A 59 18.09 -11.02 8.63
N GLU A 60 19.36 -11.28 9.00
CA GLU A 60 20.52 -10.59 8.42
C GLU A 60 20.65 -10.81 6.90
N TRP A 61 20.19 -11.96 6.38
CA TRP A 61 20.27 -12.24 4.94
C TRP A 61 19.50 -11.23 4.07
N VAL A 62 18.48 -10.52 4.64
CA VAL A 62 17.73 -9.49 3.89
C VAL A 62 18.63 -8.37 3.38
N LYS A 63 19.71 -8.06 4.12
CA LYS A 63 20.68 -7.02 3.74
C LYS A 63 21.54 -7.42 2.54
N GLY A 64 21.76 -8.72 2.37
CA GLY A 64 22.62 -9.27 1.30
C GLY A 64 21.92 -9.55 -0.02
N LEU A 65 20.63 -9.26 -0.14
CA LEU A 65 19.87 -9.47 -1.37
C LEU A 65 20.29 -8.51 -2.48
N SER A 66 20.25 -9.00 -3.72
CA SER A 66 20.53 -8.21 -4.92
C SER A 66 19.61 -7.00 -5.04
N ASP A 67 20.01 -5.98 -5.79
CA ASP A 67 19.24 -4.76 -5.97
C ASP A 67 17.96 -4.95 -6.81
N SER A 68 17.89 -6.04 -7.58
CA SER A 68 16.73 -6.44 -8.39
C SER A 68 15.82 -7.45 -7.69
N ALA A 69 16.17 -7.94 -6.50
CA ALA A 69 15.42 -8.99 -5.81
C ALA A 69 13.94 -8.60 -5.61
N CYS A 70 13.08 -9.61 -5.77
CA CYS A 70 11.65 -9.49 -5.50
C CYS A 70 11.19 -10.74 -4.74
N ALA A 71 10.33 -10.58 -3.75
CA ALA A 71 9.92 -11.69 -2.89
C ALA A 71 8.43 -11.95 -2.94
N LEU A 72 8.05 -13.22 -2.74
CA LEU A 72 6.68 -13.65 -2.49
C LEU A 72 6.58 -14.26 -1.09
N LEU A 73 5.72 -13.68 -0.27
CA LEU A 73 5.25 -14.32 0.96
C LEU A 73 4.00 -15.14 0.59
N ILE A 74 4.09 -16.45 0.77
CA ILE A 74 3.06 -17.39 0.37
C ILE A 74 2.46 -18.04 1.61
N GLU A 75 1.12 -18.09 1.71
CA GLU A 75 0.41 -18.83 2.75
C GLU A 75 -0.52 -19.87 2.11
N SER A 76 -0.56 -21.07 2.69
CA SER A 76 -1.56 -22.09 2.39
C SER A 76 -2.27 -22.52 3.66
N ARG A 77 -3.56 -22.83 3.56
CA ARG A 77 -4.41 -23.26 4.67
C ARG A 77 -5.21 -24.49 4.28
N ALA A 78 -5.41 -25.42 5.23
CA ALA A 78 -6.15 -26.65 5.02
C ALA A 78 -6.98 -27.07 6.23
N ALA A 79 -7.99 -27.90 5.98
CA ALA A 79 -8.86 -28.47 7.01
C ALA A 79 -8.14 -29.49 7.89
N SER A 80 -7.06 -30.13 7.38
CA SER A 80 -6.26 -31.11 8.11
C SER A 80 -4.78 -30.92 7.80
N GLN A 81 -3.93 -31.40 8.70
CA GLN A 81 -2.48 -31.33 8.54
C GLN A 81 -1.99 -32.14 7.34
N SER A 82 -2.57 -33.35 7.09
CA SER A 82 -2.20 -34.13 5.91
C SER A 82 -2.52 -33.43 4.61
N LEU A 83 -3.68 -32.79 4.52
CA LEU A 83 -4.06 -32.01 3.34
C LEU A 83 -3.14 -30.78 3.18
N LEU A 84 -2.77 -30.11 4.28
CA LEU A 84 -1.80 -29.01 4.21
C LEU A 84 -0.46 -29.48 3.62
N HIS A 85 0.09 -30.61 4.11
CA HIS A 85 1.35 -31.13 3.60
C HIS A 85 1.28 -31.50 2.09
N GLU A 86 0.17 -32.09 1.64
CA GLU A 86 -0.05 -32.36 0.21
C GLU A 86 -0.07 -31.04 -0.61
N GLN A 87 -0.78 -30.03 -0.13
CA GLN A 87 -0.82 -28.71 -0.76
C GLN A 87 0.56 -28.06 -0.85
N LEU A 88 1.35 -28.11 0.23
CA LEU A 88 2.71 -27.54 0.23
C LEU A 88 3.63 -28.23 -0.78
N GLN A 89 3.53 -29.57 -0.93
CA GLN A 89 4.28 -30.31 -1.95
C GLN A 89 3.90 -29.89 -3.36
N LEU A 90 2.61 -29.71 -3.66
CA LEU A 90 2.12 -29.24 -4.95
C LEU A 90 2.63 -27.83 -5.26
N ILE A 91 2.52 -26.92 -4.28
CA ILE A 91 3.00 -25.55 -4.42
C ILE A 91 4.50 -25.54 -4.75
N MET A 92 5.33 -26.22 -3.95
CA MET A 92 6.77 -26.24 -4.16
C MET A 92 7.18 -26.91 -5.49
N ALA A 93 6.50 -27.99 -5.88
CA ALA A 93 6.74 -28.64 -7.17
C ALA A 93 6.41 -27.72 -8.35
N SER A 94 5.37 -26.91 -8.24
CA SER A 94 4.94 -26.01 -9.32
C SER A 94 5.94 -24.89 -9.64
N ILE A 95 6.79 -24.54 -8.69
CA ILE A 95 7.79 -23.46 -8.80
C ILE A 95 9.23 -23.96 -8.75
N ALA A 96 9.47 -25.25 -8.80
CA ALA A 96 10.80 -25.86 -8.65
C ALA A 96 11.83 -25.38 -9.71
N ASP A 97 11.36 -25.04 -10.90
CA ASP A 97 12.21 -24.58 -12.01
C ASP A 97 12.50 -23.06 -11.97
N PHE A 98 11.90 -22.33 -11.04
CA PHE A 98 12.16 -20.90 -10.93
C PHE A 98 13.47 -20.62 -10.18
N PRO A 99 14.26 -19.64 -10.64
CA PRO A 99 15.48 -19.25 -9.93
C PRO A 99 15.13 -18.59 -8.59
N LEU A 100 15.73 -19.04 -7.51
CA LEU A 100 15.57 -18.42 -6.19
C LEU A 100 16.92 -17.89 -5.70
N GLU A 101 16.96 -16.66 -5.26
CA GLU A 101 18.10 -16.06 -4.58
C GLU A 101 18.14 -16.48 -3.11
N LYS A 102 16.96 -16.58 -2.49
CA LYS A 102 16.78 -17.02 -1.11
C LYS A 102 15.43 -17.72 -0.94
N GLN A 103 15.42 -18.77 -0.15
CA GLN A 103 14.21 -19.49 0.25
C GLN A 103 14.15 -19.58 1.78
N VAL A 104 12.99 -19.24 2.32
CA VAL A 104 12.57 -19.61 3.67
C VAL A 104 11.40 -20.58 3.49
N ASP A 105 11.65 -21.85 3.83
CA ASP A 105 10.70 -22.94 3.62
C ASP A 105 9.37 -22.72 4.35
N PHE A 106 8.33 -23.41 3.88
CA PHE A 106 7.05 -23.40 4.56
C PHE A 106 7.20 -23.87 6.01
N SER A 107 6.66 -23.07 6.92
CA SER A 107 6.65 -23.35 8.35
C SER A 107 5.25 -23.26 8.91
N GLU A 108 4.87 -24.27 9.70
CA GLU A 108 3.66 -24.30 10.52
C GLU A 108 3.90 -23.67 11.91
N ASP A 109 5.16 -23.39 12.26
CA ASP A 109 5.51 -22.74 13.53
C ASP A 109 5.03 -21.29 13.58
N PRO A 110 4.14 -20.95 14.54
CA PRO A 110 3.68 -19.56 14.72
C PRO A 110 4.78 -18.52 14.87
N ALA A 111 5.92 -18.88 15.48
CA ALA A 111 7.03 -17.95 15.64
C ALA A 111 7.65 -17.58 14.28
N VAL A 112 7.75 -18.55 13.37
CA VAL A 112 8.31 -18.35 12.04
C VAL A 112 7.30 -17.62 11.13
N TYR A 113 6.10 -18.15 10.96
CA TYR A 113 5.16 -17.52 10.01
C TYR A 113 4.72 -16.13 10.45
N ASN A 114 4.59 -15.86 11.75
CA ASN A 114 4.28 -14.50 12.23
C ASN A 114 5.43 -13.53 11.96
N LEU A 115 6.69 -13.98 12.01
CA LEU A 115 7.84 -13.17 11.62
C LEU A 115 7.77 -12.81 10.13
N LEU A 116 7.46 -13.76 9.26
CA LEU A 116 7.32 -13.51 7.83
C LEU A 116 6.21 -12.49 7.53
N TRP A 117 5.04 -12.66 8.14
CA TRP A 117 3.94 -11.70 8.03
C TRP A 117 4.27 -10.34 8.65
N LYS A 118 5.12 -10.32 9.70
CA LYS A 118 5.60 -9.07 10.29
C LYS A 118 6.47 -8.29 9.31
N ILE A 119 7.34 -8.98 8.53
CA ILE A 119 8.13 -8.34 7.46
C ILE A 119 7.18 -7.57 6.53
N ARG A 120 6.12 -8.21 6.05
CA ARG A 120 5.12 -7.61 5.15
C ARG A 120 4.38 -6.42 5.80
N LYS A 121 3.93 -6.58 7.04
CA LYS A 121 3.17 -5.53 7.76
C LYS A 121 4.00 -4.31 8.11
N ASP A 122 5.29 -4.47 8.31
CA ASP A 122 6.19 -3.40 8.73
C ASP A 122 6.68 -2.53 7.56
N THR A 123 6.43 -2.90 6.31
CA THR A 123 6.89 -2.13 5.13
C THR A 123 6.27 -0.73 5.08
N PHE A 124 4.96 -0.61 5.25
CA PHE A 124 4.27 0.68 5.21
C PHE A 124 4.76 1.67 6.28
N PRO A 125 4.82 1.31 7.58
CA PRO A 125 5.35 2.21 8.60
C PRO A 125 6.84 2.54 8.40
N ALA A 126 7.60 1.65 7.75
CA ALA A 126 9.03 1.83 7.55
C ALA A 126 9.35 3.01 6.62
N VAL A 127 8.62 3.15 5.52
CA VAL A 127 8.77 4.29 4.60
C VAL A 127 8.56 5.62 5.34
N GLY A 128 7.53 5.66 6.18
CA GLY A 128 7.25 6.86 6.95
C GLY A 128 8.35 7.23 7.96
N ALA A 129 9.01 6.23 8.53
CA ALA A 129 10.02 6.46 9.56
C ALA A 129 11.32 7.10 9.03
N VAL A 130 11.62 6.93 7.74
CA VAL A 130 12.84 7.45 7.09
C VAL A 130 12.57 8.66 6.19
N ARG A 131 11.31 9.08 6.05
CA ARG A 131 10.92 10.20 5.18
C ARG A 131 11.57 11.51 5.58
N GLN A 132 11.74 12.41 4.64
CA GLN A 132 12.13 13.78 4.90
C GLN A 132 11.05 14.51 5.72
N THR A 133 11.45 15.24 6.76
CA THR A 133 10.53 16.06 7.57
C THR A 133 9.81 17.07 6.68
N GLY A 134 8.50 17.22 6.90
CA GLY A 134 7.63 18.08 6.09
C GLY A 134 6.94 17.36 4.94
N THR A 135 7.39 16.14 4.58
CA THR A 135 6.68 15.34 3.56
C THR A 135 5.56 14.51 4.19
N THR A 136 4.54 14.21 3.40
CA THR A 136 3.49 13.24 3.76
C THR A 136 3.77 11.89 3.09
N VAL A 137 3.24 10.83 3.68
CA VAL A 137 3.25 9.48 3.08
C VAL A 137 1.95 9.32 2.30
N ILE A 138 2.07 8.92 1.05
CA ILE A 138 0.96 8.60 0.16
C ILE A 138 1.00 7.11 -0.10
N ILE A 139 -0.13 6.46 0.10
CA ILE A 139 -0.37 5.07 -0.30
C ILE A 139 -1.48 5.05 -1.33
N GLU A 140 -1.21 4.39 -2.44
CA GLU A 140 -2.15 4.13 -3.50
C GLU A 140 -2.20 2.64 -3.79
N ASP A 141 -3.25 2.18 -4.44
CA ASP A 141 -3.38 0.80 -4.89
C ASP A 141 -3.91 0.76 -6.32
N VAL A 142 -3.34 -0.13 -7.10
CA VAL A 142 -3.63 -0.32 -8.52
C VAL A 142 -3.77 -1.81 -8.80
N THR A 143 -4.39 -2.16 -9.91
CA THR A 143 -4.53 -3.57 -10.31
C THR A 143 -4.10 -3.77 -11.75
N PHE A 144 -3.08 -4.58 -11.94
CA PHE A 144 -2.67 -5.06 -13.27
C PHE A 144 -3.33 -6.41 -13.61
N PRO A 145 -3.62 -6.67 -14.89
CA PRO A 145 -3.89 -8.03 -15.33
C PRO A 145 -2.71 -8.95 -14.94
N ILE A 146 -3.01 -10.11 -14.37
CA ILE A 146 -1.97 -10.96 -13.77
C ILE A 146 -0.93 -11.43 -14.78
N GLU A 147 -1.34 -11.61 -16.04
CA GLU A 147 -0.46 -12.01 -17.13
C GLU A 147 0.54 -10.90 -17.52
N GLN A 148 0.23 -9.66 -17.15
CA GLN A 148 1.05 -8.48 -17.43
C GLN A 148 1.68 -7.90 -16.14
N LEU A 149 1.56 -8.60 -15.02
CA LEU A 149 1.99 -8.11 -13.71
C LEU A 149 3.48 -7.72 -13.69
N ALA A 150 4.34 -8.51 -14.32
CA ALA A 150 5.79 -8.23 -14.38
C ALA A 150 6.08 -6.92 -15.12
N GLU A 151 5.45 -6.72 -16.29
CA GLU A 151 5.60 -5.50 -17.07
C GLU A 151 5.03 -4.30 -16.31
N GLY A 152 3.85 -4.46 -15.69
CA GLY A 152 3.20 -3.42 -14.88
C GLY A 152 4.09 -2.95 -13.73
N VAL A 153 4.64 -3.87 -12.95
CA VAL A 153 5.58 -3.54 -11.85
C VAL A 153 6.81 -2.81 -12.38
N ASN A 154 7.44 -3.31 -13.45
CA ASN A 154 8.62 -2.66 -14.02
C ASN A 154 8.31 -1.26 -14.56
N ARG A 155 7.16 -1.06 -15.21
CA ARG A 155 6.71 0.25 -15.70
C ARG A 155 6.42 1.22 -14.55
N LEU A 156 5.80 0.74 -13.46
CA LEU A 156 5.54 1.55 -12.27
C LEU A 156 6.85 1.95 -11.57
N LEU A 157 7.83 1.06 -11.46
CA LEU A 157 9.17 1.38 -10.95
C LEU A 157 9.86 2.45 -11.83
N ALA A 158 9.73 2.35 -13.16
CA ALA A 158 10.28 3.36 -14.07
C ALA A 158 9.58 4.73 -13.91
N LEU A 159 8.29 4.79 -13.57
CA LEU A 159 7.61 6.04 -13.25
C LEU A 159 8.14 6.65 -11.94
N PHE A 160 8.43 5.84 -10.92
CA PHE A 160 9.07 6.36 -9.70
C PHE A 160 10.42 7.00 -10.03
N ASP A 161 11.25 6.33 -10.80
CA ASP A 161 12.56 6.87 -11.20
C ASP A 161 12.41 8.14 -12.04
N LYS A 162 11.48 8.17 -13.00
CA LYS A 162 11.17 9.35 -13.83
C LYS A 162 10.81 10.57 -12.99
N HIS A 163 10.05 10.37 -11.93
CA HIS A 163 9.56 11.43 -11.06
C HIS A 163 10.39 11.60 -9.78
N SER A 164 11.56 10.94 -9.67
CA SER A 164 12.47 11.02 -8.53
C SER A 164 11.81 10.64 -7.20
N TYR A 165 11.07 9.53 -7.19
CA TYR A 165 10.54 8.87 -6.00
C TYR A 165 11.39 7.65 -5.63
N ASP A 166 12.67 7.87 -5.36
CA ASP A 166 13.69 6.81 -5.20
C ASP A 166 13.39 5.86 -4.03
N GLU A 167 12.67 6.34 -3.02
CA GLU A 167 12.28 5.56 -1.83
C GLU A 167 10.85 4.97 -1.94
N ALA A 168 10.20 5.08 -3.09
CA ALA A 168 8.90 4.46 -3.29
C ALA A 168 9.01 2.93 -3.28
N ILE A 169 8.05 2.27 -2.65
CA ILE A 169 7.98 0.82 -2.51
C ILE A 169 6.74 0.24 -3.16
N ILE A 170 6.83 -1.01 -3.62
CA ILE A 170 5.69 -1.78 -4.13
C ILE A 170 5.53 -3.05 -3.31
N PHE A 171 4.32 -3.32 -2.88
CA PHE A 171 3.93 -4.58 -2.26
C PHE A 171 2.44 -4.81 -2.47
N GLY A 172 1.95 -6.05 -2.35
CA GLY A 172 0.51 -6.25 -2.46
C GLY A 172 0.08 -7.68 -2.74
N HIS A 173 -1.23 -7.81 -2.98
CA HIS A 173 -1.94 -9.07 -3.17
C HIS A 173 -1.73 -9.59 -4.60
N ALA A 174 -0.62 -10.28 -4.82
CA ALA A 174 -0.15 -10.64 -6.15
C ALA A 174 -1.12 -11.55 -6.93
N LEU A 175 -1.88 -12.42 -6.25
CA LEU A 175 -2.85 -13.32 -6.89
C LEU A 175 -3.95 -12.60 -7.66
N GLU A 176 -4.28 -11.39 -7.23
CA GLU A 176 -5.31 -10.55 -7.85
C GLU A 176 -4.70 -9.42 -8.70
N GLY A 177 -3.37 -9.38 -8.83
CA GLY A 177 -2.68 -8.30 -9.49
C GLY A 177 -2.79 -6.96 -8.75
N ASN A 178 -3.36 -6.97 -7.53
CA ASN A 178 -3.53 -5.77 -6.71
C ASN A 178 -2.23 -5.43 -6.00
N LEU A 179 -1.68 -4.26 -6.32
CA LEU A 179 -0.43 -3.75 -5.76
C LEU A 179 -0.65 -2.42 -5.07
N HIS A 180 -0.10 -2.32 -3.89
CA HIS A 180 0.02 -1.04 -3.18
C HIS A 180 1.38 -0.44 -3.49
N PHE A 181 1.42 0.86 -3.71
CA PHE A 181 2.67 1.59 -3.73
C PHE A 181 2.65 2.74 -2.73
N VAL A 182 3.79 2.96 -2.11
CA VAL A 182 3.94 3.97 -1.06
C VAL A 182 5.12 4.86 -1.39
N PHE A 183 4.90 6.15 -1.37
CA PHE A 183 5.94 7.15 -1.60
C PHE A 183 5.76 8.36 -0.68
N THR A 184 6.75 9.24 -0.67
CA THR A 184 6.72 10.46 0.15
C THR A 184 6.67 11.69 -0.74
N GLN A 185 5.84 12.67 -0.37
CA GLN A 185 5.63 13.88 -1.15
C GLN A 185 5.53 15.11 -0.25
N GLY A 186 6.28 16.15 -0.59
CA GLY A 186 6.09 17.50 -0.08
C GLY A 186 5.05 18.25 -0.93
N PHE A 187 4.41 19.26 -0.31
CA PHE A 187 3.43 20.09 -0.99
C PHE A 187 3.64 21.59 -0.75
N ASP A 188 4.82 21.97 -0.27
CA ASP A 188 5.13 23.35 0.13
C ASP A 188 5.45 24.25 -1.05
N SER A 189 5.83 23.69 -2.19
CA SER A 189 6.18 24.44 -3.40
C SER A 189 5.28 24.09 -4.60
N ALA A 190 5.20 25.01 -5.56
CA ALA A 190 4.53 24.79 -6.84
C ALA A 190 5.19 23.65 -7.64
N ALA A 191 6.52 23.52 -7.55
CA ALA A 191 7.26 22.47 -8.24
C ALA A 191 6.93 21.08 -7.70
N GLU A 192 6.79 20.91 -6.37
CA GLU A 192 6.39 19.66 -5.76
C GLU A 192 4.97 19.26 -6.14
N LYS A 193 4.04 20.23 -6.16
CA LYS A 193 2.66 19.97 -6.61
C LYS A 193 2.61 19.58 -8.08
N ALA A 194 3.36 20.25 -8.95
CA ALA A 194 3.43 19.90 -10.36
C ALA A 194 4.05 18.51 -10.59
N ARG A 195 5.08 18.13 -9.82
CA ARG A 195 5.67 16.79 -9.86
C ARG A 195 4.63 15.73 -9.49
N TYR A 196 3.90 15.94 -8.40
CA TYR A 196 2.86 15.04 -7.94
C TYR A 196 1.72 14.91 -8.97
N GLU A 197 1.25 16.03 -9.52
CA GLU A 197 0.23 16.05 -10.57
C GLU A 197 0.66 15.22 -11.79
N ALA A 198 1.87 15.47 -12.31
CA ALA A 198 2.41 14.75 -13.46
C ALA A 198 2.59 13.25 -13.18
N PHE A 199 3.05 12.89 -11.99
CA PHE A 199 3.16 11.48 -11.57
C PHE A 199 1.80 10.79 -11.54
N MET A 200 0.79 11.40 -10.91
CA MET A 200 -0.55 10.81 -10.83
C MET A 200 -1.21 10.67 -12.20
N GLN A 201 -0.98 11.63 -13.12
CA GLN A 201 -1.43 11.52 -14.50
C GLN A 201 -0.76 10.36 -15.24
N ASP A 202 0.56 10.20 -15.09
CA ASP A 202 1.28 9.09 -15.72
C ASP A 202 0.83 7.73 -15.16
N VAL A 203 0.62 7.61 -13.86
CA VAL A 203 0.09 6.39 -13.22
C VAL A 203 -1.32 6.08 -13.73
N ALA A 204 -2.20 7.08 -13.76
CA ALA A 204 -3.57 6.89 -14.23
C ALA A 204 -3.62 6.46 -15.70
N HIS A 205 -2.76 7.02 -16.56
CA HIS A 205 -2.64 6.62 -17.95
C HIS A 205 -2.09 5.20 -18.09
N LEU A 206 -1.01 4.88 -17.36
CA LEU A 206 -0.42 3.55 -17.36
C LEU A 206 -1.47 2.48 -17.03
N GLU A 207 -2.16 2.65 -15.89
CA GLU A 207 -3.12 1.66 -15.39
C GLU A 207 -4.37 1.56 -16.27
N ALA A 208 -5.08 2.67 -16.47
CA ALA A 208 -6.39 2.65 -17.08
C ALA A 208 -6.33 2.52 -18.62
N VAL A 209 -5.30 3.08 -19.27
CA VAL A 209 -5.23 3.14 -20.73
C VAL A 209 -4.31 2.07 -21.30
N GLU A 210 -3.09 1.92 -20.77
CA GLU A 210 -2.12 1.00 -21.35
C GLU A 210 -2.39 -0.46 -20.93
N PHE A 211 -2.75 -0.69 -19.66
CA PHE A 211 -2.98 -2.04 -19.14
C PHE A 211 -4.45 -2.42 -19.01
N GLY A 212 -5.38 -1.47 -19.09
CA GLY A 212 -6.80 -1.74 -18.83
C GLY A 212 -7.05 -2.27 -17.41
N GLY A 213 -6.20 -1.87 -16.46
CA GLY A 213 -6.27 -2.21 -15.06
C GLY A 213 -7.22 -1.30 -14.29
N SER A 214 -7.12 -1.30 -12.95
CA SER A 214 -7.95 -0.45 -12.09
C SER A 214 -7.09 0.49 -11.26
N LEU A 215 -7.51 1.76 -11.22
CA LEU A 215 -6.87 2.83 -10.46
C LEU A 215 -7.09 2.72 -8.96
N LYS A 216 -8.07 1.90 -8.53
CA LYS A 216 -8.38 1.62 -7.14
C LYS A 216 -8.94 0.22 -6.98
N ALA A 217 -8.08 -0.69 -6.51
CA ALA A 217 -8.45 -2.08 -6.32
C ALA A 217 -9.29 -2.30 -5.06
N GLU A 218 -8.81 -1.87 -3.89
CA GLU A 218 -9.51 -2.11 -2.60
C GLU A 218 -9.63 -0.88 -1.69
N HIS A 219 -8.80 0.16 -1.85
CA HIS A 219 -8.80 1.33 -0.95
C HIS A 219 -9.97 2.30 -1.20
N GLY A 220 -10.73 2.08 -2.25
CA GLY A 220 -11.76 3.01 -2.72
C GLY A 220 -11.17 4.27 -3.36
N THR A 221 -11.93 4.87 -4.29
CA THR A 221 -11.43 5.94 -5.17
C THR A 221 -10.98 7.19 -4.39
N GLY A 222 -11.77 7.65 -3.41
CA GLY A 222 -11.45 8.88 -2.68
C GLY A 222 -11.43 10.11 -3.59
N ARG A 223 -10.86 11.21 -3.06
CA ARG A 223 -10.64 12.46 -3.82
C ARG A 223 -9.42 12.37 -4.74
N ASN A 224 -8.49 11.52 -4.39
CA ASN A 224 -7.20 11.44 -5.06
C ASN A 224 -7.30 10.92 -6.49
N MET A 225 -8.19 9.94 -6.69
CA MET A 225 -8.46 9.35 -8.00
C MET A 225 -9.73 9.89 -8.68
N ALA A 226 -10.49 10.76 -8.01
CA ALA A 226 -11.74 11.31 -8.58
C ALA A 226 -11.56 11.93 -9.98
N PRO A 227 -10.46 12.66 -10.30
CA PRO A 227 -10.24 13.20 -11.65
C PRO A 227 -10.07 12.14 -12.75
N PHE A 228 -9.75 10.91 -12.38
CA PHE A 228 -9.39 9.84 -13.31
C PHE A 228 -10.47 8.76 -13.46
N VAL A 229 -11.60 8.88 -12.74
CA VAL A 229 -12.68 7.89 -12.78
C VAL A 229 -13.28 7.75 -14.17
N GLU A 230 -13.50 8.86 -14.88
CA GLU A 230 -14.01 8.81 -16.26
C GLU A 230 -13.00 8.16 -17.22
N LEU A 231 -11.70 8.36 -17.01
CA LEU A 231 -10.65 7.72 -17.79
C LEU A 231 -10.70 6.19 -17.67
N GLU A 232 -10.91 5.66 -16.46
CA GLU A 232 -10.98 4.23 -16.19
C GLU A 232 -12.30 3.60 -16.67
N TRP A 233 -13.43 4.23 -16.34
CA TRP A 233 -14.76 3.63 -16.55
C TRP A 233 -15.43 4.02 -17.86
N GLY A 234 -14.93 5.05 -18.53
CA GLY A 234 -15.52 5.61 -19.74
C GLY A 234 -16.71 6.53 -19.45
N HIS A 235 -17.04 7.32 -20.47
CA HIS A 235 -18.04 8.39 -20.36
C HIS A 235 -19.43 7.89 -19.91
N ASP A 236 -19.94 6.84 -20.52
CA ASP A 236 -21.30 6.37 -20.27
C ASP A 236 -21.48 5.86 -18.82
N ALA A 237 -20.52 5.09 -18.32
CA ALA A 237 -20.54 4.62 -16.94
C ALA A 237 -20.37 5.78 -15.94
N TYR A 238 -19.49 6.74 -16.24
CA TYR A 238 -19.30 7.93 -15.42
C TYR A 238 -20.56 8.80 -15.35
N GLN A 239 -21.27 8.99 -16.47
CA GLN A 239 -22.55 9.70 -16.52
C GLN A 239 -23.64 8.96 -15.72
N LEU A 240 -23.67 7.63 -15.77
CA LEU A 240 -24.58 6.83 -14.95
C LEU A 240 -24.31 7.03 -13.45
N MET A 241 -23.02 7.04 -13.03
CA MET A 241 -22.64 7.33 -11.64
C MET A 241 -23.17 8.72 -11.20
N TRP A 242 -23.03 9.73 -12.06
CA TRP A 242 -23.58 11.08 -11.80
C TRP A 242 -25.11 11.09 -11.69
N GLN A 243 -25.83 10.34 -12.53
CA GLN A 243 -27.28 10.23 -12.46
C GLN A 243 -27.71 9.61 -11.12
N ILE A 244 -27.06 8.53 -10.69
CA ILE A 244 -27.30 7.89 -9.38
C ILE A 244 -27.02 8.89 -8.25
N LYS A 245 -25.91 9.60 -8.31
CA LYS A 245 -25.54 10.62 -7.31
C LYS A 245 -26.61 11.70 -7.19
N ARG A 246 -27.01 12.29 -8.30
CA ARG A 246 -28.03 13.37 -8.32
C ARG A 246 -29.42 12.90 -7.89
N LEU A 247 -29.75 11.64 -8.16
CA LEU A 247 -31.02 11.06 -7.72
C LEU A 247 -31.09 10.90 -6.19
N LEU A 248 -29.98 10.43 -5.59
CA LEU A 248 -29.92 10.12 -4.14
C LEU A 248 -29.44 11.29 -3.29
N ASP A 249 -28.74 12.24 -3.89
CA ASP A 249 -28.19 13.42 -3.23
C ASP A 249 -28.34 14.67 -4.13
N PRO A 250 -29.58 15.13 -4.33
CA PRO A 250 -29.87 16.26 -5.23
C PRO A 250 -29.23 17.58 -4.78
N GLN A 251 -28.89 17.71 -3.51
CA GLN A 251 -28.24 18.90 -2.94
C GLN A 251 -26.71 18.80 -2.94
N GLY A 252 -26.11 17.65 -3.26
CA GLY A 252 -24.67 17.45 -3.32
C GLY A 252 -23.95 17.56 -1.98
N ILE A 253 -24.63 17.21 -0.86
CA ILE A 253 -24.07 17.35 0.49
C ILE A 253 -23.34 16.11 1.01
N LEU A 254 -23.55 14.94 0.37
CA LEU A 254 -22.95 13.69 0.81
C LEU A 254 -21.61 13.49 0.10
N ASN A 255 -20.50 13.46 0.86
CA ASN A 255 -19.14 13.25 0.37
C ASN A 255 -18.83 14.00 -0.95
N PRO A 256 -18.90 15.33 -0.98
CA PRO A 256 -18.62 16.11 -2.18
C PRO A 256 -17.18 15.84 -2.65
N ASP A 257 -17.02 15.75 -3.97
CA ASP A 257 -15.71 15.51 -4.63
C ASP A 257 -15.05 14.16 -4.31
N VAL A 258 -15.80 13.19 -3.81
CA VAL A 258 -15.31 11.82 -3.60
C VAL A 258 -15.89 10.92 -4.69
N ILE A 259 -15.06 10.22 -5.44
CA ILE A 259 -15.37 9.46 -6.65
C ILE A 259 -15.78 10.36 -7.83
N LEU A 260 -16.73 11.25 -7.63
CA LEU A 260 -17.28 12.13 -8.65
C LEU A 260 -16.93 13.59 -8.33
N SER A 261 -16.29 14.27 -9.27
CA SER A 261 -15.95 15.69 -9.16
C SER A 261 -15.97 16.34 -10.53
N ASP A 262 -16.51 17.56 -10.58
CA ASP A 262 -16.40 18.43 -11.77
C ASP A 262 -15.06 19.18 -11.81
N ASP A 263 -14.22 19.01 -10.79
CA ASP A 263 -12.92 19.66 -10.65
C ASP A 263 -11.79 18.70 -11.00
N PRO A 264 -11.13 18.87 -12.16
CA PRO A 264 -10.05 17.98 -12.60
C PRO A 264 -8.78 18.10 -11.73
N GLN A 265 -8.70 19.10 -10.86
CA GLN A 265 -7.57 19.33 -9.96
C GLN A 265 -7.92 19.10 -8.49
N ILE A 266 -9.03 18.41 -8.20
CA ILE A 266 -9.48 18.21 -6.81
C ILE A 266 -8.43 17.50 -5.94
N HIS A 267 -7.64 16.60 -6.53
CA HIS A 267 -6.55 15.87 -5.88
C HIS A 267 -5.36 16.76 -5.48
N LEU A 268 -5.28 17.99 -6.00
CA LEU A 268 -4.25 18.98 -5.68
C LEU A 268 -4.72 20.04 -4.67
N LYS A 269 -5.98 19.95 -4.23
CA LYS A 269 -6.59 20.94 -3.34
C LYS A 269 -6.70 20.42 -1.91
N ASN A 270 -6.57 21.33 -0.95
CA ASN A 270 -6.70 21.02 0.48
C ASN A 270 -5.79 19.86 0.93
N LEU A 271 -4.58 19.82 0.39
CA LEU A 271 -3.57 18.84 0.74
C LEU A 271 -3.20 19.01 2.22
N LYS A 272 -3.10 17.87 2.93
CA LYS A 272 -2.81 17.88 4.35
C LYS A 272 -1.32 18.15 4.59
N PRO A 273 -0.94 19.27 5.23
CA PRO A 273 0.45 19.50 5.61
C PRO A 273 0.82 18.59 6.79
N LEU A 274 2.09 18.19 6.84
CA LEU A 274 2.70 17.56 8.01
C LEU A 274 3.81 18.47 8.54
N PRO A 275 3.48 19.59 9.21
CA PRO A 275 4.47 20.52 9.71
C PRO A 275 5.38 19.85 10.73
N ALA A 276 6.66 20.19 10.67
CA ALA A 276 7.64 19.74 11.67
C ALA A 276 7.22 20.16 13.08
N ALA A 277 7.42 19.32 14.05
CA ALA A 277 7.14 19.61 15.46
C ALA A 277 8.39 19.34 16.33
N ASP A 278 8.84 18.10 16.37
CA ASP A 278 10.06 17.64 17.02
C ASP A 278 10.55 16.31 16.40
N GLU A 279 11.80 15.94 16.65
CA GLU A 279 12.47 14.80 16.02
C GLU A 279 11.77 13.45 16.24
N ILE A 280 11.04 13.28 17.36
CA ILE A 280 10.32 12.04 17.65
C ILE A 280 8.99 12.03 16.92
N VAL A 281 8.23 13.12 17.05
CA VAL A 281 6.89 13.26 16.46
C VAL A 281 6.96 13.33 14.95
N ASP A 282 8.02 13.89 14.40
CA ASP A 282 8.18 14.04 12.94
C ASP A 282 8.32 12.70 12.21
N LYS A 283 8.70 11.64 12.90
CA LYS A 283 8.68 10.27 12.37
C LYS A 283 7.28 9.66 12.23
N CYS A 284 6.28 10.24 12.87
CA CYS A 284 4.91 9.76 12.84
C CYS A 284 4.26 10.05 11.47
N ILE A 285 3.66 9.02 10.86
CA ILE A 285 2.89 9.12 9.61
C ILE A 285 1.38 9.10 9.84
N GLU A 286 0.96 9.15 11.10
CA GLU A 286 -0.45 9.15 11.51
C GLU A 286 -1.22 7.86 11.12
N CYS A 287 -0.53 6.72 10.99
CA CYS A 287 -1.11 5.43 10.60
C CYS A 287 -2.08 4.82 11.66
N GLY A 288 -2.03 5.28 12.91
CA GLY A 288 -2.94 4.81 13.97
C GLY A 288 -2.53 3.50 14.66
N PHE A 289 -1.43 2.84 14.29
CA PHE A 289 -0.99 1.56 14.90
C PHE A 289 -0.70 1.64 16.40
N CYS A 290 -0.46 2.83 16.93
CA CYS A 290 -0.30 3.07 18.35
C CYS A 290 -1.62 3.12 19.14
N GLU A 291 -2.77 3.31 18.47
CA GLU A 291 -4.06 3.51 19.15
C GLU A 291 -4.53 2.26 19.94
N PRO A 292 -4.46 1.03 19.38
CA PRO A 292 -4.89 -0.17 20.11
C PRO A 292 -4.11 -0.45 21.38
N VAL A 293 -2.82 -0.06 21.43
CA VAL A 293 -1.90 -0.33 22.55
C VAL A 293 -1.77 0.83 23.52
N CYS A 294 -2.48 1.94 23.27
CA CYS A 294 -2.42 3.12 24.13
C CYS A 294 -3.08 2.86 25.48
N PRO A 295 -2.40 3.11 26.64
CA PRO A 295 -2.97 2.93 27.96
C PRO A 295 -4.21 3.81 28.22
N SER A 296 -4.31 4.97 27.57
CA SER A 296 -5.43 5.90 27.68
C SER A 296 -6.51 5.74 26.60
N LYS A 297 -6.50 4.61 25.88
CA LYS A 297 -7.49 4.31 24.84
C LYS A 297 -8.92 4.40 25.39
N GLY A 298 -9.75 5.21 24.74
CA GLY A 298 -11.16 5.41 25.14
C GLY A 298 -11.38 6.35 26.32
N LEU A 299 -10.31 6.84 26.97
CA LEU A 299 -10.39 7.78 28.10
C LEU A 299 -10.06 9.22 27.68
N THR A 300 -9.11 9.37 26.76
CA THR A 300 -8.65 10.68 26.28
C THR A 300 -8.39 10.61 24.76
N LEU A 301 -7.83 11.68 24.21
CA LEU A 301 -7.38 11.70 22.82
C LEU A 301 -6.39 10.56 22.53
N SER A 302 -6.50 9.96 21.37
CA SER A 302 -5.55 8.95 20.89
C SER A 302 -4.15 9.55 20.69
N PRO A 303 -3.08 8.73 20.69
CA PRO A 303 -1.74 9.23 20.39
C PRO A 303 -1.66 9.98 19.07
N ARG A 304 -2.33 9.49 18.01
CA ARG A 304 -2.39 10.15 16.71
C ARG A 304 -3.03 11.53 16.80
N GLN A 305 -4.17 11.66 17.48
CA GLN A 305 -4.85 12.95 17.67
C GLN A 305 -3.96 13.94 18.42
N ARG A 306 -3.28 13.51 19.48
CA ARG A 306 -2.34 14.37 20.23
C ARG A 306 -1.19 14.85 19.35
N ILE A 307 -0.63 13.97 18.51
CA ILE A 307 0.44 14.31 17.59
C ILE A 307 -0.03 15.36 16.56
N VAL A 308 -1.22 15.19 16.00
CA VAL A 308 -1.80 16.16 15.04
C VAL A 308 -1.96 17.54 15.70
N ILE A 309 -2.53 17.57 16.90
CA ILE A 309 -2.71 18.82 17.64
C ILE A 309 -1.36 19.44 17.97
N TRP A 310 -0.39 18.65 18.42
CA TRP A 310 0.96 19.14 18.72
C TRP A 310 1.64 19.77 17.51
N ARG A 311 1.53 19.15 16.35
CA ARG A 311 2.02 19.71 15.07
C ARG A 311 1.35 21.04 14.75
N ASP A 312 0.04 21.15 14.90
CA ASP A 312 -0.70 22.39 14.67
C ASP A 312 -0.27 23.49 15.63
N ILE A 313 -0.11 23.17 16.92
CA ILE A 313 0.42 24.10 17.94
C ILE A 313 1.80 24.62 17.51
N GLN A 314 2.73 23.71 17.14
CA GLN A 314 4.08 24.11 16.75
C GLN A 314 4.10 24.99 15.47
N ALA A 315 3.25 24.64 14.51
CA ALA A 315 3.11 25.44 13.29
C ALA A 315 2.58 26.86 13.58
N LYS A 316 1.54 26.96 14.41
CA LYS A 316 0.95 28.24 14.83
C LYS A 316 1.92 29.09 15.64
N LYS A 317 2.66 28.49 16.59
CA LYS A 317 3.71 29.19 17.34
C LYS A 317 4.78 29.78 16.44
N ARG A 318 5.24 29.03 15.43
CA ARG A 318 6.20 29.56 14.43
C ARG A 318 5.64 30.70 13.60
N ALA A 319 4.33 30.69 13.36
CA ALA A 319 3.62 31.76 12.65
C ALA A 319 3.25 32.96 13.55
N GLY A 320 3.57 32.91 14.86
CA GLY A 320 3.22 33.99 15.81
C GLY A 320 1.72 34.03 16.17
N ILE A 321 1.00 32.92 15.97
CA ILE A 321 -0.44 32.79 16.28
C ILE A 321 -0.59 32.28 17.71
N ASP A 322 -1.56 32.83 18.45
CA ASP A 322 -1.88 32.39 19.81
C ASP A 322 -2.39 30.93 19.80
N THR A 323 -1.88 30.13 20.70
CA THR A 323 -2.20 28.69 20.84
C THR A 323 -2.81 28.32 22.19
N PHE A 324 -3.14 29.31 23.02
CA PHE A 324 -3.61 29.08 24.40
C PHE A 324 -4.79 28.11 24.48
N GLU A 325 -5.80 28.27 23.64
CA GLU A 325 -6.98 27.39 23.64
C GLU A 325 -6.63 25.94 23.22
N LEU A 326 -5.71 25.78 22.24
CA LEU A 326 -5.27 24.45 21.82
C LEU A 326 -4.39 23.75 22.83
N GLU A 327 -3.63 24.50 23.62
CA GLU A 327 -2.79 23.95 24.68
C GLU A 327 -3.59 23.61 25.95
N ALA A 328 -4.73 24.23 26.15
CA ALA A 328 -5.64 23.99 27.25
C ALA A 328 -6.59 22.79 27.05
N ALA A 329 -6.78 22.34 25.82
CA ALA A 329 -7.64 21.21 25.45
C ALA A 329 -6.90 19.88 25.49
#